data_6477dad49f2ae9bc7bd6662efc89c9f1
#
_entry.id   6477dad49f2ae9bc7bd6662efc89c9f1
#
_cell.length_a   1.000
_cell.length_b   1.000
_cell.length_c   1.000
_cell.angle_alpha   90.00
_cell.angle_beta   90.00
_cell.angle_gamma   90.00
#
_symmetry.space_group_name_H-M   'P 1'
#
loop_
_entity.id
_entity.type
_entity.pdbx_description
1 polymer ?
#
loop_
_entity_poly.entity_id
_entity_poly.type
_entity_poly.pdbx_seq_one_letter_code
_entity_poly.pdbx_strand_id
1 'polypeptide(L)'
;MTGMSEDATAFDRHLDASAPAVADIARALRLTVLDGFPGAVETFDPGDGLLAFGTARSMRDFRFAIIPHKSHVNLQLADGIDLPNPDGRIEGTGKRVRHVKVRSVEDAAAPWLRDAVAAQVAYRAT
;
A
#
# COMPACT_ATOMS: atom_id res chain seq x y z
N MET A 1 -11.94 3.28 20.86
CA MET A 1 -10.58 3.10 20.38
C MET A 1 -10.56 2.14 19.22
N THR A 2 -10.02 2.58 18.12
CA THR A 2 -9.86 1.70 16.96
C THR A 2 -8.55 0.93 17.11
N GLY A 3 -8.63 -0.35 17.37
CA GLY A 3 -7.47 -1.22 17.30
C GLY A 3 -7.15 -1.57 15.86
N MET A 4 -6.03 -2.21 15.63
CA MET A 4 -5.70 -2.77 14.34
C MET A 4 -6.59 -3.99 14.08
N SER A 5 -6.93 -4.22 12.80
CA SER A 5 -7.61 -5.44 12.41
C SER A 5 -6.71 -6.66 12.71
N GLU A 6 -7.29 -7.86 12.72
CA GLU A 6 -6.51 -9.08 12.91
C GLU A 6 -5.45 -9.21 11.81
N ASP A 7 -5.81 -8.90 10.58
CA ASP A 7 -4.88 -8.96 9.44
C ASP A 7 -3.76 -7.94 9.57
N ALA A 8 -4.07 -6.72 10.00
CA ALA A 8 -3.05 -5.70 10.23
C ALA A 8 -2.12 -6.10 11.37
N THR A 9 -2.63 -6.72 12.43
CA THR A 9 -1.82 -7.22 13.54
C THR A 9 -0.89 -8.34 13.07
N ALA A 10 -1.40 -9.27 12.25
CA ALA A 10 -0.59 -10.35 11.69
C ALA A 10 0.51 -9.78 10.78
N PHE A 11 0.19 -8.79 9.96
CA PHE A 11 1.18 -8.13 9.12
C PHE A 11 2.24 -7.42 9.97
N ASP A 12 1.83 -6.74 11.03
CA ASP A 12 2.76 -6.05 11.93
C ASP A 12 3.76 -7.02 12.55
N ARG A 13 3.31 -8.21 12.94
CA ARG A 13 4.21 -9.27 13.43
C ARG A 13 5.14 -9.78 12.33
N HIS A 14 4.62 -9.92 11.12
CA HIS A 14 5.43 -10.33 9.97
C HIS A 14 6.58 -9.34 9.72
N LEU A 15 6.36 -8.06 9.97
CA LEU A 15 7.38 -7.03 9.82
C LEU A 15 8.54 -7.18 10.79
N ASP A 16 8.38 -7.94 11.87
CA ASP A 16 9.48 -8.20 12.81
C ASP A 16 10.65 -8.95 12.15
N ALA A 17 10.39 -9.64 11.05
CA ALA A 17 11.43 -10.32 10.27
C ALA A 17 12.13 -9.39 9.26
N SER A 18 11.62 -8.18 9.07
CA SER A 18 12.19 -7.19 8.15
C SER A 18 13.26 -6.36 8.86
N ALA A 19 14.13 -5.71 8.09
CA ALA A 19 15.02 -4.70 8.62
C ALA A 19 14.18 -3.62 9.33
N PRO A 20 14.61 -3.10 10.49
CA PRO A 20 13.82 -2.10 11.22
C PRO A 20 13.39 -0.90 10.39
N ALA A 21 14.27 -0.39 9.53
CA ALA A 21 13.95 0.74 8.66
C ALA A 21 12.83 0.40 7.68
N VAL A 22 12.82 -0.81 7.14
CA VAL A 22 11.76 -1.27 6.22
C VAL A 22 10.45 -1.44 6.96
N ALA A 23 10.48 -2.01 8.16
CA ALA A 23 9.29 -2.15 8.99
C ALA A 23 8.67 -0.78 9.30
N ASP A 24 9.48 0.22 9.62
CA ASP A 24 9.02 1.58 9.91
C ASP A 24 8.35 2.21 8.68
N ILE A 25 8.93 2.02 7.49
CA ILE A 25 8.34 2.50 6.24
C ILE A 25 6.97 1.86 6.02
N ALA A 26 6.88 0.53 6.16
CA ALA A 26 5.62 -0.18 5.95
C ALA A 26 4.53 0.28 6.92
N ARG A 27 4.88 0.51 8.19
CA ARG A 27 3.94 0.99 9.20
C ARG A 27 3.45 2.41 8.88
N ALA A 28 4.36 3.29 8.50
CA ALA A 28 4.00 4.66 8.10
C ALA A 28 3.12 4.66 6.85
N LEU A 29 3.45 3.82 5.88
CA LEU A 29 2.70 3.72 4.64
C LEU A 29 1.27 3.23 4.89
N ARG A 30 1.11 2.26 5.79
CA ARG A 30 -0.22 1.78 6.17
C ARG A 30 -1.11 2.92 6.67
N LEU A 31 -0.58 3.78 7.52
CA LEU A 31 -1.33 4.92 8.05
C LEU A 31 -1.74 5.89 6.93
N THR A 32 -0.85 6.14 6.00
CA THR A 32 -1.14 7.02 4.86
C THR A 32 -2.25 6.43 3.97
N VAL A 33 -2.20 5.13 3.69
CA VAL A 33 -3.24 4.47 2.90
C VAL A 33 -4.58 4.53 3.60
N LEU A 34 -4.62 4.22 4.90
CA LEU A 34 -5.87 4.26 5.67
C LEU A 34 -6.44 5.67 5.76
N ASP A 35 -5.59 6.68 5.85
CA ASP A 35 -6.01 8.07 5.87
C ASP A 35 -6.69 8.47 4.55
N GLY A 36 -6.15 8.03 3.43
CA GLY A 36 -6.68 8.33 2.11
C GLY A 36 -7.78 7.37 1.64
N PHE A 37 -7.96 6.24 2.32
CA PHE A 37 -8.94 5.21 1.96
C PHE A 37 -9.66 4.75 3.22
N PRO A 38 -10.48 5.61 3.84
CA PRO A 38 -11.18 5.26 5.07
C PRO A 38 -12.16 4.11 4.83
N GLY A 39 -12.25 3.22 5.81
CA GLY A 39 -13.12 2.05 5.71
C GLY A 39 -12.53 0.89 4.91
N ALA A 40 -11.26 0.97 4.54
CA ALA A 40 -10.62 -0.11 3.79
C ALA A 40 -10.64 -1.44 4.57
N VAL A 41 -10.90 -2.52 3.85
CA VAL A 41 -10.77 -3.87 4.39
C VAL A 41 -9.32 -4.33 4.17
N GLU A 42 -8.64 -4.65 5.25
CA GLU A 42 -7.24 -5.09 5.21
C GLU A 42 -7.20 -6.62 5.14
N THR A 43 -6.38 -7.15 4.24
CA THR A 43 -6.19 -8.60 4.09
C THR A 43 -4.69 -8.91 4.05
N PHE A 44 -4.23 -9.68 5.02
CA PHE A 44 -2.82 -10.12 5.07
C PHE A 44 -2.66 -11.44 4.34
N ASP A 45 -1.69 -11.47 3.42
CA ASP A 45 -1.30 -12.70 2.73
C ASP A 45 0.08 -13.13 3.24
N PRO A 46 0.14 -14.15 4.11
CA PRO A 46 1.42 -14.58 4.67
C PRO A 46 2.34 -15.25 3.63
N GLY A 47 1.75 -15.83 2.57
CA GLY A 47 2.55 -16.46 1.51
C GLY A 47 3.39 -15.47 0.75
N ASP A 48 2.80 -14.33 0.39
CA ASP A 48 3.48 -13.27 -0.34
C ASP A 48 3.99 -12.15 0.58
N GLY A 49 3.67 -12.20 1.87
CA GLY A 49 4.12 -11.21 2.85
C GLY A 49 3.57 -9.81 2.59
N LEU A 50 2.33 -9.72 2.10
CA LEU A 50 1.73 -8.44 1.75
C LEU A 50 0.48 -8.14 2.55
N LEU A 51 0.18 -6.85 2.69
CA LEU A 51 -1.08 -6.38 3.25
C LEU A 51 -1.86 -5.65 2.16
N ALA A 52 -3.01 -6.22 1.77
CA ALA A 52 -3.87 -5.64 0.76
C ALA A 52 -4.98 -4.79 1.39
N PHE A 53 -5.43 -3.79 0.66
CA PHE A 53 -6.50 -2.87 1.08
C PHE A 53 -7.53 -2.81 -0.03
N GLY A 54 -8.78 -3.05 0.30
CA GLY A 54 -9.85 -3.04 -0.69
C GLY A 54 -11.20 -2.74 -0.07
N THR A 55 -12.25 -2.87 -0.88
CA THR A 55 -13.63 -2.72 -0.40
C THR A 55 -14.17 -4.03 0.17
N ALA A 56 -13.48 -5.14 -0.11
CA ALA A 56 -13.79 -6.46 0.42
C ALA A 56 -12.50 -7.29 0.39
N ARG A 57 -12.57 -8.52 0.89
CA ARG A 57 -11.40 -9.40 0.95
C ARG A 57 -11.05 -10.06 -0.39
N SER A 58 -11.85 -9.85 -1.41
CA SER A 58 -11.63 -10.44 -2.73
C SER A 58 -10.50 -9.73 -3.49
N MET A 59 -9.73 -10.49 -4.28
CA MET A 59 -8.66 -9.92 -5.12
C MET A 59 -9.20 -8.89 -6.12
N ARG A 60 -10.43 -9.05 -6.60
CA ARG A 60 -11.03 -8.08 -7.53
C ARG A 60 -11.31 -6.73 -6.87
N ASP A 61 -11.41 -6.71 -5.55
CA ASP A 61 -11.80 -5.52 -4.79
C ASP A 61 -10.60 -4.79 -4.21
N PHE A 62 -9.38 -5.31 -4.39
CA PHE A 62 -8.21 -4.65 -3.84
C PHE A 62 -7.90 -3.35 -4.62
N ARG A 63 -7.39 -2.38 -3.89
CA ARG A 63 -6.95 -1.09 -4.44
C ARG A 63 -5.46 -0.87 -4.23
N PHE A 64 -4.95 -1.34 -3.11
CA PHE A 64 -3.56 -1.15 -2.71
C PHE A 64 -3.02 -2.44 -2.10
N ALA A 65 -1.71 -2.64 -2.22
CA ALA A 65 -1.02 -3.65 -1.43
C ALA A 65 0.35 -3.12 -1.02
N ILE A 66 0.69 -3.32 0.24
CA ILE A 66 1.99 -2.97 0.80
C ILE A 66 2.85 -4.22 0.81
N ILE A 67 3.99 -4.18 0.13
CA ILE A 67 4.90 -5.31 0.03
C ILE A 67 6.30 -4.88 0.48
N PRO A 68 6.75 -5.34 1.67
CA PRO A 68 8.12 -5.07 2.11
C PRO A 68 9.13 -5.84 1.25
N HIS A 69 10.22 -5.17 0.91
CA HIS A 69 11.36 -5.77 0.25
C HIS A 69 12.58 -5.61 1.15
N LYS A 70 13.76 -5.97 0.65
CA LYS A 70 14.98 -5.98 1.46
C LYS A 70 15.35 -4.57 1.98
N SER A 71 15.20 -3.54 1.13
CA SER A 71 15.66 -2.18 1.45
C SER A 71 14.63 -1.10 1.12
N HIS A 72 13.43 -1.47 0.72
CA HIS A 72 12.35 -0.53 0.41
C HIS A 72 11.01 -1.24 0.56
N VAL A 73 9.94 -0.50 0.43
CA VAL A 73 8.57 -1.03 0.44
C VAL A 73 7.91 -0.62 -0.87
N ASN A 74 7.23 -1.55 -1.52
CA ASN A 74 6.40 -1.22 -2.67
C ASN A 74 4.96 -0.99 -2.23
N LEU A 75 4.35 0.07 -2.75
CA LEU A 75 2.91 0.25 -2.70
C LEU A 75 2.36 -0.10 -4.08
N GLN A 76 1.63 -1.20 -4.19
CA GLN A 76 0.93 -1.55 -5.42
C GLN A 76 -0.33 -0.71 -5.55
N LEU A 77 -0.61 -0.29 -6.78
CA LEU A 77 -1.80 0.47 -7.17
C LEU A 77 -2.55 -0.40 -8.17
N ALA A 78 -3.77 -0.79 -7.84
CA ALA A 78 -4.55 -1.74 -8.63
C ALA A 78 -4.74 -1.29 -10.09
N ASP A 79 -4.91 -0.01 -10.31
CA ASP A 79 -5.11 0.58 -11.63
C ASP A 79 -3.96 1.50 -12.02
N GLY A 80 -2.75 1.19 -11.56
CA GLY A 80 -1.59 2.07 -11.71
C GLY A 80 -1.30 2.50 -13.14
N ILE A 81 -1.61 1.65 -14.13
CA ILE A 81 -1.37 2.00 -15.54
C ILE A 81 -2.17 3.23 -15.99
N ASP A 82 -3.33 3.45 -15.38
CA ASP A 82 -4.24 4.54 -15.80
C ASP A 82 -4.13 5.78 -14.91
N LEU A 83 -3.32 5.73 -13.87
CA LEU A 83 -3.21 6.86 -12.94
C LEU A 83 -2.23 7.92 -13.45
N PRO A 84 -2.42 9.19 -13.07
CA PRO A 84 -1.44 10.23 -13.37
C PRO A 84 -0.06 9.86 -12.82
N ASN A 85 0.97 10.07 -13.63
CA ASN A 85 2.34 9.72 -13.28
C ASN A 85 3.30 10.83 -13.70
N PRO A 86 3.12 12.05 -13.16
CA PRO A 86 3.86 13.22 -13.64
C PRO A 86 5.37 13.12 -13.41
N ASP A 87 5.79 12.47 -12.34
CA ASP A 87 7.21 12.36 -11.98
C ASP A 87 7.82 10.99 -12.33
N GLY A 88 7.06 10.12 -13.01
CA GLY A 88 7.55 8.81 -13.38
C GLY A 88 7.73 7.86 -12.20
N ARG A 89 7.09 8.10 -11.05
CA ARG A 89 7.25 7.27 -9.86
C ARG A 89 6.48 5.97 -9.92
N ILE A 90 5.40 5.93 -10.70
CA ILE A 90 4.62 4.70 -10.91
C ILE A 90 5.35 3.88 -11.96
N GLU A 91 5.78 2.69 -11.59
CA GLU A 91 6.58 1.83 -12.44
C GLU A 91 6.07 0.39 -12.41
N GLY A 92 6.65 -0.45 -13.27
CA GLY A 92 6.29 -1.85 -13.38
C GLY A 92 5.92 -2.23 -14.81
N THR A 93 5.64 -3.51 -15.01
CA THR A 93 5.35 -4.08 -16.34
C THR A 93 3.97 -4.74 -16.42
N GLY A 94 3.23 -4.73 -15.31
CA GLY A 94 1.88 -5.30 -15.27
C GLY A 94 0.93 -4.55 -16.19
N LYS A 95 -0.09 -5.26 -16.68
CA LYS A 95 -1.08 -4.66 -17.58
C LYS A 95 -1.94 -3.60 -16.89
N ARG A 96 -2.18 -3.75 -15.60
CA ARG A 96 -2.99 -2.81 -14.82
C ARG A 96 -2.30 -2.43 -13.53
N VAL A 97 -1.86 -3.42 -12.76
CA VAL A 97 -1.22 -3.20 -11.47
C VAL A 97 0.19 -2.65 -11.69
N ARG A 98 0.46 -1.53 -11.05
CA ARG A 98 1.79 -0.92 -11.04
C ARG A 98 2.13 -0.59 -9.60
N HIS A 99 3.34 -0.14 -9.35
CA HIS A 99 3.76 0.16 -7.99
C HIS A 99 4.60 1.43 -7.94
N VAL A 100 4.67 2.00 -6.74
CA VAL A 100 5.65 3.03 -6.41
C VAL A 100 6.58 2.48 -5.34
N LYS A 101 7.87 2.84 -5.42
CA LYS A 101 8.85 2.48 -4.40
C LYS A 101 8.85 3.53 -3.31
N VAL A 102 8.77 3.07 -2.07
CA VAL A 102 8.79 3.93 -0.88
C VAL A 102 10.06 3.60 -0.12
N ARG A 103 10.98 4.55 -0.04
CA ARG A 103 12.35 4.32 0.45
C ARG A 103 12.62 4.90 1.83
N SER A 104 11.68 5.67 2.36
CA SER A 104 11.82 6.32 3.67
C SER A 104 10.46 6.56 4.29
N VAL A 105 10.47 6.83 5.58
CA VAL A 105 9.24 7.22 6.30
C VAL A 105 8.72 8.54 5.73
N GLU A 106 9.62 9.46 5.35
CA GLU A 106 9.23 10.72 4.70
C GLU A 106 8.50 10.49 3.39
N ASP A 107 8.99 9.57 2.56
CA ASP A 107 8.31 9.19 1.31
C ASP A 107 6.92 8.64 1.58
N ALA A 108 6.77 7.84 2.62
CA ALA A 108 5.49 7.22 2.98
C ALA A 108 4.40 8.25 3.33
N ALA A 109 4.80 9.45 3.71
CA ALA A 109 3.88 10.54 4.06
C ALA A 109 3.95 11.72 3.08
N ALA A 110 4.74 11.60 2.02
CA ALA A 110 4.98 12.70 1.08
C ALA A 110 3.73 13.06 0.28
N PRO A 111 3.59 14.32 -0.15
CA PRO A 111 2.46 14.74 -0.98
C PRO A 111 2.29 13.88 -2.23
N TRP A 112 3.37 13.51 -2.92
CA TRP A 112 3.27 12.69 -4.14
C TRP A 112 2.69 11.30 -3.84
N LEU A 113 3.00 10.75 -2.68
CA LEU A 113 2.46 9.43 -2.26
C LEU A 113 0.97 9.56 -1.94
N ARG A 114 0.59 10.60 -1.19
CA ARG A 114 -0.81 10.87 -0.88
C ARG A 114 -1.63 11.14 -2.14
N ASP A 115 -1.06 11.83 -3.12
CA ASP A 115 -1.71 12.07 -4.40
C ASP A 115 -1.95 10.76 -5.16
N ALA A 116 -0.99 9.84 -5.15
CA ALA A 116 -1.14 8.54 -5.78
C ALA A 116 -2.26 7.73 -5.12
N VAL A 117 -2.34 7.75 -3.79
CA VAL A 117 -3.43 7.10 -3.05
C VAL A 117 -4.77 7.70 -3.43
N ALA A 118 -4.87 9.03 -3.41
CA ALA A 118 -6.11 9.74 -3.76
C ALA A 118 -6.55 9.44 -5.19
N ALA A 119 -5.61 9.39 -6.13
CA ALA A 119 -5.90 9.08 -7.53
C ALA A 119 -6.46 7.67 -7.69
N GLN A 120 -5.87 6.68 -7.01
CA GLN A 120 -6.37 5.31 -7.07
C GLN A 120 -7.77 5.17 -6.48
N VAL A 121 -8.03 5.82 -5.35
CA VAL A 121 -9.35 5.81 -4.72
C VAL A 121 -10.38 6.45 -5.65
N ALA A 122 -10.06 7.62 -6.21
CA ALA A 122 -10.95 8.35 -7.10
C ALA A 122 -11.24 7.58 -8.40
N TYR A 123 -10.28 6.82 -8.88
CA TYR A 123 -10.38 6.09 -10.16
C TYR A 123 -11.60 5.17 -10.19
N ARG A 124 -11.93 4.53 -9.08
CA ARG A 124 -13.06 3.59 -9.01
C ARG A 124 -14.26 4.14 -8.25
N ALA A 125 -14.21 5.41 -7.85
CA ALA A 125 -15.30 6.03 -7.09
C ALA A 125 -16.50 6.43 -7.96
N THR A 126 -16.36 6.38 -9.28
CA THR A 126 -17.41 6.75 -10.23
C THR A 126 -18.30 5.56 -10.59
#